data_04c72ea7f9e069e9d2e30cef2ab3123a
#
_entry.id   04c72ea7f9e069e9d2e30cef2ab3123a
#
_cell.length_a   1.000
_cell.length_b   1.000
_cell.length_c   1.000
_cell.angle_alpha   90.00
_cell.angle_beta   90.00
_cell.angle_gamma   90.00
#
_symmetry.space_group_name_H-M   'P 1'
#
loop_
_entity.id
_entity.type
_entity.pdbx_description
1 polymer ?
#
loop_
_entity_poly.entity_id
_entity_poly.type
_entity_poly.pdbx_seq_one_letter_code
_entity_poly.pdbx_strand_id
1 'polypeptide(L)'
;MEIKKIRRVCLVLLCIAVTGIVGCGKKDVNSKKHEPITFMAPYMDVDSFIKEVHKTYPEVNLEVITYSGSNTTTYLQNMLEADDLPDICTQTFYKPDVVDVSDKMIDLSGYDFTDNYVESRLKDVSDEGALYMLPSLYNCYGITYNKTLLEKHGWKLPTSFTELEELADKAKEAGVTLCMAQIQYPGSAFQYICNIADAGFLGTMSGKQWQKDYLSGKANVSDTEGMMDSMEYIQKWKNLGMLDCSNSDPVDDSKTREAFIKGN
;
A
#
# COMPACT_ATOMS: atom_id res chain seq x y z
N MET A 1 61.64 -10.07 24.50
CA MET A 1 61.42 -11.53 24.56
C MET A 1 60.18 -11.92 25.34
N GLU A 2 59.46 -11.03 25.98
CA GLU A 2 58.27 -11.32 26.79
C GLU A 2 56.94 -11.28 26.03
N ILE A 3 56.76 -10.44 25.03
CA ILE A 3 55.49 -10.28 24.30
C ILE A 3 55.11 -11.53 23.48
N LYS A 4 56.11 -12.31 23.01
CA LYS A 4 55.84 -13.57 22.28
C LYS A 4 55.39 -14.70 23.18
N LYS A 5 55.72 -14.71 24.47
CA LYS A 5 55.25 -15.71 25.44
C LYS A 5 53.82 -15.46 25.85
N ILE A 6 53.40 -14.22 26.04
CA ILE A 6 52.03 -13.86 26.41
C ILE A 6 51.03 -14.19 25.27
N ARG A 7 51.42 -13.95 24.01
CA ARG A 7 50.58 -14.33 22.86
C ARG A 7 50.34 -15.85 22.71
N ARG A 8 51.33 -16.66 23.08
CA ARG A 8 51.16 -18.15 23.03
C ARG A 8 50.29 -18.68 24.19
N VAL A 9 50.34 -18.07 25.35
CA VAL A 9 49.51 -18.45 26.51
C VAL A 9 48.02 -18.05 26.26
N CYS A 10 47.77 -16.88 25.69
CA CYS A 10 46.39 -16.50 25.32
C CYS A 10 45.80 -17.39 24.21
N LEU A 11 46.61 -17.84 23.24
CA LEU A 11 46.11 -18.75 22.19
C LEU A 11 45.80 -20.15 22.72
N VAL A 12 46.53 -20.65 23.69
CA VAL A 12 46.29 -21.95 24.32
C VAL A 12 45.10 -21.91 25.25
N LEU A 13 44.87 -20.80 25.98
CA LEU A 13 43.67 -20.62 26.80
C LEU A 13 42.37 -20.47 25.96
N LEU A 14 42.45 -19.87 24.76
CA LEU A 14 41.30 -19.80 23.86
C LEU A 14 40.90 -21.16 23.25
N CYS A 15 41.88 -22.05 23.03
CA CYS A 15 41.60 -23.41 22.53
C CYS A 15 41.04 -24.37 23.60
N ILE A 16 41.24 -24.11 24.89
CA ILE A 16 40.70 -24.98 25.96
C ILE A 16 39.26 -24.61 26.33
N ALA A 17 38.80 -23.39 25.99
CA ALA A 17 37.42 -22.97 26.23
C ALA A 17 36.40 -23.55 25.22
N VAL A 18 36.83 -24.14 24.14
CA VAL A 18 35.95 -24.65 23.05
C VAL A 18 35.68 -26.17 23.18
N THR A 19 36.34 -26.89 24.06
CA THR A 19 36.17 -28.36 24.18
C THR A 19 35.30 -28.84 25.37
N GLY A 20 34.59 -27.92 26.04
CA GLY A 20 33.90 -28.21 27.31
C GLY A 20 32.37 -28.33 27.25
N ILE A 21 31.69 -28.31 26.09
CA ILE A 21 30.24 -28.47 26.01
C ILE A 21 29.87 -29.57 24.99
N VAL A 22 30.27 -30.80 25.25
CA VAL A 22 29.55 -31.96 24.71
C VAL A 22 28.70 -32.53 25.84
N GLY A 23 27.59 -31.83 26.13
CA GLY A 23 26.50 -32.36 26.91
C GLY A 23 25.70 -33.32 26.04
N CYS A 24 25.75 -34.62 26.32
CA CYS A 24 24.80 -35.60 25.79
C CYS A 24 23.39 -35.28 26.29
N GLY A 25 22.72 -34.34 25.62
CA GLY A 25 21.27 -34.23 25.68
C GLY A 25 20.68 -35.18 24.64
N LYS A 26 19.81 -36.09 25.07
CA LYS A 26 19.00 -36.94 24.20
C LYS A 26 18.36 -36.02 23.14
N LYS A 27 18.70 -36.23 21.89
CA LYS A 27 17.96 -35.63 20.78
C LYS A 27 16.55 -36.24 20.79
N ASP A 28 15.58 -35.48 21.20
CA ASP A 28 14.19 -35.75 20.85
C ASP A 28 14.07 -35.66 19.32
N VAL A 29 13.90 -36.82 18.73
CA VAL A 29 13.91 -37.03 17.25
C VAL A 29 12.58 -36.63 16.61
N ASN A 30 11.79 -35.71 17.17
CA ASN A 30 10.47 -35.39 16.61
C ASN A 30 10.01 -33.93 16.67
N SER A 31 10.90 -32.97 16.65
CA SER A 31 10.53 -31.62 16.22
C SER A 31 11.53 -31.17 15.15
N LYS A 32 11.23 -31.38 13.89
CA LYS A 32 11.76 -30.52 12.85
C LYS A 32 11.20 -29.12 13.18
N LYS A 33 11.93 -28.32 13.96
CA LYS A 33 11.71 -26.88 13.97
C LYS A 33 11.97 -26.44 12.52
N HIS A 34 10.90 -26.15 11.80
CA HIS A 34 11.01 -25.44 10.55
C HIS A 34 11.65 -24.10 10.86
N GLU A 35 12.61 -23.70 10.06
CA GLU A 35 13.14 -22.33 10.13
C GLU A 35 11.99 -21.35 10.04
N PRO A 36 12.02 -20.23 10.77
CA PRO A 36 10.96 -19.24 10.69
C PRO A 36 10.89 -18.68 9.28
N ILE A 37 9.67 -18.43 8.80
CA ILE A 37 9.43 -17.68 7.58
C ILE A 37 9.42 -16.19 7.95
N THR A 38 10.33 -15.43 7.39
CA THR A 38 10.41 -13.98 7.61
C THR A 38 9.33 -13.27 6.83
N PHE A 39 8.53 -12.44 7.53
CA PHE A 39 7.37 -11.75 6.97
C PHE A 39 7.45 -10.24 7.24
N MET A 40 7.59 -9.45 6.19
CA MET A 40 7.65 -8.00 6.28
C MET A 40 6.36 -7.34 5.79
N ALA A 41 5.68 -6.60 6.67
CA ALA A 41 4.43 -5.89 6.37
C ALA A 41 4.48 -4.45 6.92
N PRO A 42 5.19 -3.52 6.25
CA PRO A 42 5.57 -2.25 6.84
C PRO A 42 4.43 -1.29 7.17
N TYR A 43 3.26 -1.42 6.53
CA TYR A 43 2.15 -0.48 6.70
C TYR A 43 0.85 -1.14 7.17
N MET A 44 0.91 -2.37 7.62
CA MET A 44 -0.27 -3.15 7.96
C MET A 44 -0.19 -3.66 9.39
N ASP A 45 -1.32 -3.59 10.11
CA ASP A 45 -1.51 -4.40 11.29
C ASP A 45 -1.78 -5.85 10.86
N VAL A 46 -0.82 -6.73 11.12
CA VAL A 46 -0.87 -8.14 10.71
C VAL A 46 -1.17 -9.11 11.85
N ASP A 47 -1.42 -8.63 13.05
CA ASP A 47 -1.63 -9.47 14.24
C ASP A 47 -2.78 -10.46 14.04
N SER A 48 -3.88 -10.00 13.46
CA SER A 48 -5.04 -10.85 13.17
C SER A 48 -4.74 -11.91 12.11
N PHE A 49 -3.96 -11.56 11.11
CA PHE A 49 -3.51 -12.49 10.06
C PHE A 49 -2.60 -13.56 10.65
N ILE A 50 -1.58 -13.17 11.42
CA ILE A 50 -0.64 -14.09 12.05
C ILE A 50 -1.38 -15.06 12.98
N LYS A 51 -2.33 -14.56 13.78
CA LYS A 51 -3.15 -15.39 14.66
C LYS A 51 -3.95 -16.44 13.88
N GLU A 52 -4.51 -16.08 12.73
CA GLU A 52 -5.27 -17.03 11.90
C GLU A 52 -4.34 -18.03 11.20
N VAL A 53 -3.15 -17.62 10.78
CA VAL A 53 -2.12 -18.53 10.25
C VAL A 53 -1.72 -19.55 11.31
N HIS A 54 -1.38 -19.14 12.52
CA HIS A 54 -1.00 -20.07 13.60
C HIS A 54 -2.14 -21.01 14.01
N LYS A 55 -3.39 -20.58 13.89
CA LYS A 55 -4.56 -21.42 14.17
C LYS A 55 -4.74 -22.50 13.09
N THR A 56 -4.55 -22.14 11.83
CA THR A 56 -4.78 -23.01 10.69
C THR A 56 -3.57 -23.91 10.39
N TYR A 57 -2.38 -23.37 10.58
CA TYR A 57 -1.08 -24.00 10.31
C TYR A 57 -0.14 -23.83 11.52
N PRO A 58 -0.37 -24.58 12.62
CA PRO A 58 0.38 -24.39 13.87
C PRO A 58 1.87 -24.72 13.74
N GLU A 59 2.28 -25.43 12.68
CA GLU A 59 3.68 -25.74 12.37
C GLU A 59 4.41 -24.58 11.69
N VAL A 60 3.68 -23.60 11.13
CA VAL A 60 4.27 -22.44 10.45
C VAL A 60 4.65 -21.40 11.49
N ASN A 61 5.92 -21.07 11.55
CA ASN A 61 6.45 -19.99 12.36
C ASN A 61 6.72 -18.77 11.50
N LEU A 62 5.94 -17.69 11.68
CA LEU A 62 6.15 -16.41 11.02
C LEU A 62 6.95 -15.49 11.94
N GLU A 63 8.10 -15.04 11.47
CA GLU A 63 8.89 -13.98 12.12
C GLU A 63 8.63 -12.64 11.44
N VAL A 64 7.97 -11.73 12.17
CA VAL A 64 7.59 -10.42 11.61
C VAL A 64 8.77 -9.48 11.64
N ILE A 65 9.17 -8.99 10.47
CA ILE A 65 10.15 -7.92 10.34
C ILE A 65 9.42 -6.58 10.42
N THR A 66 9.72 -5.82 11.47
CA THR A 66 9.18 -4.47 11.64
C THR A 66 10.05 -3.45 10.93
N TYR A 67 9.39 -2.49 10.27
CA TYR A 67 10.04 -1.37 9.62
C TYR A 67 9.50 -0.06 10.17
N SER A 68 10.39 0.79 10.67
CA SER A 68 10.04 2.08 11.29
C SER A 68 10.42 3.31 10.45
N GLY A 69 10.94 3.10 9.24
CA GLY A 69 11.37 4.18 8.35
C GLY A 69 10.24 4.75 7.50
N SER A 70 10.53 5.81 6.77
CA SER A 70 9.60 6.50 5.86
C SER A 70 9.70 6.06 4.39
N ASN A 71 10.72 5.29 4.03
CA ASN A 71 10.99 4.87 2.64
C ASN A 71 11.28 3.37 2.56
N THR A 72 10.24 2.61 2.37
CA THR A 72 10.30 1.14 2.28
C THR A 72 11.07 0.67 1.04
N THR A 73 11.00 1.41 -0.07
CA THR A 73 11.72 1.08 -1.30
C THR A 73 13.22 1.06 -1.06
N THR A 74 13.75 2.14 -0.47
CA THR A 74 15.19 2.21 -0.12
C THR A 74 15.58 1.13 0.89
N TYR A 75 14.72 0.82 1.84
CA TYR A 75 14.99 -0.23 2.81
C TYR A 75 15.13 -1.60 2.14
N LEU A 76 14.20 -1.96 1.26
CA LEU A 76 14.27 -3.22 0.52
C LEU A 76 15.42 -3.27 -0.48
N GLN A 77 15.78 -2.15 -1.10
CA GLN A 77 17.00 -2.08 -1.92
C GLN A 77 18.25 -2.42 -1.12
N ASN A 78 18.37 -1.86 0.09
CA ASN A 78 19.49 -2.19 0.98
C ASN A 78 19.49 -3.67 1.41
N MET A 79 18.32 -4.26 1.67
CA MET A 79 18.20 -5.69 1.97
C MET A 79 18.58 -6.55 0.75
N LEU A 80 18.16 -6.16 -0.45
CA LEU A 80 18.56 -6.83 -1.69
C LEU A 80 20.08 -6.79 -1.90
N GLU A 81 20.71 -5.63 -1.72
CA GLU A 81 22.16 -5.47 -1.83
C GLU A 81 22.92 -6.28 -0.77
N ALA A 82 22.32 -6.47 0.40
CA ALA A 82 22.88 -7.29 1.48
C ALA A 82 22.60 -8.80 1.31
N ASP A 83 21.85 -9.21 0.30
CA ASP A 83 21.32 -10.57 0.10
C ASP A 83 20.51 -11.08 1.31
N ASP A 84 19.72 -10.18 1.93
CA ASP A 84 18.96 -10.38 3.18
C ASP A 84 17.48 -10.00 3.00
N LEU A 85 16.90 -10.36 1.84
CA LEU A 85 15.47 -10.13 1.59
C LEU A 85 14.60 -11.01 2.50
N PRO A 86 13.44 -10.53 2.97
CA PRO A 86 12.49 -11.36 3.69
C PRO A 86 11.90 -12.42 2.75
N ASP A 87 11.50 -13.57 3.31
CA ASP A 87 10.84 -14.64 2.55
C ASP A 87 9.51 -14.17 1.95
N ILE A 88 8.77 -13.33 2.70
CA ILE A 88 7.51 -12.72 2.24
C ILE A 88 7.53 -11.23 2.56
N CYS A 89 7.16 -10.42 1.58
CA CYS A 89 7.02 -8.99 1.75
C CYS A 89 5.68 -8.50 1.20
N THR A 90 4.89 -7.79 2.02
CA THR A 90 3.71 -7.08 1.53
C THR A 90 4.14 -5.69 1.06
N GLN A 91 4.35 -5.53 -0.22
CA GLN A 91 4.79 -4.27 -0.76
C GLN A 91 4.19 -3.99 -2.13
N THR A 92 3.86 -2.72 -2.38
CA THR A 92 3.14 -2.27 -3.57
C THR A 92 4.04 -1.90 -4.76
N PHE A 93 5.37 -2.12 -4.67
CA PHE A 93 6.30 -1.49 -5.60
C PHE A 93 7.22 -2.45 -6.35
N TYR A 94 6.81 -3.67 -6.61
CA TYR A 94 7.51 -4.37 -7.67
C TYR A 94 7.35 -3.54 -8.95
N LYS A 95 8.39 -2.80 -9.28
CA LYS A 95 8.57 -2.13 -10.56
C LYS A 95 9.92 -2.58 -11.08
N PRO A 96 9.95 -3.43 -12.09
CA PRO A 96 11.20 -3.94 -12.69
C PRO A 96 12.17 -2.82 -13.05
N ASP A 97 11.63 -1.68 -13.50
CA ASP A 97 12.41 -0.49 -13.88
C ASP A 97 13.09 0.21 -12.68
N VAL A 98 12.67 -0.09 -11.46
CA VAL A 98 13.20 0.58 -10.25
C VAL A 98 14.01 -0.38 -9.40
N VAL A 99 13.48 -1.58 -9.16
CA VAL A 99 14.13 -2.65 -8.40
C VAL A 99 13.80 -3.96 -9.08
N ASP A 100 14.73 -4.50 -9.85
CA ASP A 100 14.61 -5.84 -10.41
C ASP A 100 15.02 -6.88 -9.36
N VAL A 101 14.05 -7.63 -8.89
CA VAL A 101 14.22 -8.73 -7.94
C VAL A 101 13.73 -10.05 -8.52
N SER A 102 13.50 -10.11 -9.82
CA SER A 102 12.93 -11.29 -10.50
C SER A 102 13.76 -12.56 -10.30
N ASP A 103 15.09 -12.44 -10.21
CA ASP A 103 16.02 -13.54 -9.92
C ASP A 103 15.98 -14.02 -8.45
N LYS A 104 15.35 -13.27 -7.57
CA LYS A 104 15.19 -13.56 -6.13
C LYS A 104 13.77 -13.99 -5.75
N MET A 105 12.80 -13.83 -6.65
CA MET A 105 11.40 -14.11 -6.39
C MET A 105 10.94 -15.40 -7.06
N ILE A 106 9.99 -16.07 -6.45
CA ILE A 106 9.36 -17.26 -7.01
C ILE A 106 8.29 -16.83 -8.02
N ASP A 107 8.33 -17.35 -9.23
CA ASP A 107 7.23 -17.21 -10.17
C ASP A 107 6.03 -18.06 -9.71
N LEU A 108 4.94 -17.37 -9.39
CA LEU A 108 3.71 -17.93 -8.84
C LEU A 108 2.70 -18.34 -9.92
N SER A 109 2.96 -18.09 -11.20
CA SER A 109 2.01 -18.30 -12.30
C SER A 109 1.56 -19.76 -12.47
N GLY A 110 2.36 -20.73 -12.00
CA GLY A 110 2.06 -22.16 -12.08
C GLY A 110 1.36 -22.76 -10.86
N TYR A 111 0.95 -21.98 -9.87
CA TYR A 111 0.34 -22.50 -8.65
C TYR A 111 -1.19 -22.40 -8.66
N ASP A 112 -1.86 -23.48 -8.29
CA ASP A 112 -3.35 -23.60 -8.32
C ASP A 112 -4.05 -22.54 -7.45
N PHE A 113 -3.41 -22.02 -6.41
CA PHE A 113 -4.03 -20.98 -5.56
C PHE A 113 -4.25 -19.66 -6.30
N THR A 114 -3.58 -19.43 -7.44
CA THR A 114 -3.79 -18.24 -8.28
C THR A 114 -5.20 -18.20 -8.88
N ASP A 115 -5.83 -19.33 -9.04
CA ASP A 115 -7.23 -19.46 -9.52
C ASP A 115 -8.24 -18.80 -8.56
N ASN A 116 -7.87 -18.56 -7.31
CA ASN A 116 -8.70 -17.85 -6.34
C ASN A 116 -8.68 -16.33 -6.51
N TYR A 117 -7.85 -15.81 -7.40
CA TYR A 117 -7.73 -14.38 -7.66
C TYR A 117 -8.46 -13.96 -8.92
N VAL A 118 -8.88 -12.68 -8.96
CA VAL A 118 -9.48 -12.10 -10.16
C VAL A 118 -8.42 -11.95 -11.25
N GLU A 119 -8.60 -12.59 -12.38
CA GLU A 119 -7.64 -12.64 -13.50
C GLU A 119 -7.14 -11.26 -13.92
N SER A 120 -8.03 -10.27 -14.01
CA SER A 120 -7.60 -8.90 -14.36
C SER A 120 -6.64 -8.29 -13.35
N ARG A 121 -6.75 -8.66 -12.07
CA ARG A 121 -5.86 -8.19 -11.01
C ARG A 121 -4.51 -8.90 -11.01
N LEU A 122 -4.50 -10.17 -11.37
CA LEU A 122 -3.24 -10.88 -11.61
C LEU A 122 -2.47 -10.26 -12.78
N LYS A 123 -3.19 -9.88 -13.85
CA LYS A 123 -2.57 -9.19 -15.00
C LYS A 123 -1.97 -7.82 -14.63
N ASP A 124 -2.58 -7.10 -13.69
CA ASP A 124 -2.09 -5.80 -13.24
C ASP A 124 -0.72 -5.91 -12.51
N VAL A 125 -0.39 -7.09 -11.97
CA VAL A 125 0.84 -7.38 -11.22
C VAL A 125 1.75 -8.40 -11.91
N SER A 126 1.43 -8.82 -13.13
CA SER A 126 2.26 -9.71 -13.94
C SER A 126 3.26 -8.90 -14.76
N ASP A 127 4.44 -9.48 -14.94
CA ASP A 127 5.51 -8.96 -15.78
C ASP A 127 5.92 -9.98 -16.81
N GLU A 128 5.77 -9.66 -18.11
CA GLU A 128 6.06 -10.54 -19.25
C GLU A 128 5.49 -11.97 -19.13
N GLY A 129 4.38 -12.11 -18.36
CA GLY A 129 3.70 -13.39 -18.10
C GLY A 129 4.13 -14.10 -16.82
N ALA A 130 5.18 -13.65 -16.15
CA ALA A 130 5.55 -14.13 -14.82
C ALA A 130 4.74 -13.42 -13.74
N LEU A 131 4.46 -14.10 -12.64
CA LEU A 131 3.68 -13.58 -11.51
C LEU A 131 4.53 -13.62 -10.25
N TYR A 132 5.17 -12.50 -9.91
CA TYR A 132 6.01 -12.38 -8.72
C TYR A 132 5.29 -11.81 -7.51
N MET A 133 4.07 -11.32 -7.69
CA MET A 133 3.25 -10.75 -6.63
C MET A 133 1.81 -11.24 -6.70
N LEU A 134 1.14 -11.25 -5.54
CA LEU A 134 -0.29 -11.47 -5.46
C LEU A 134 -0.97 -10.18 -4.99
N PRO A 135 -2.09 -9.77 -5.61
CA PRO A 135 -2.85 -8.61 -5.16
C PRO A 135 -3.52 -8.94 -3.82
N SER A 136 -3.01 -8.39 -2.72
CA SER A 136 -3.54 -8.64 -1.37
C SER A 136 -4.66 -7.66 -1.00
N LEU A 137 -4.58 -6.43 -1.50
CA LEU A 137 -5.51 -5.34 -1.22
C LEU A 137 -5.77 -4.55 -2.49
N TYR A 138 -6.94 -3.95 -2.57
CA TYR A 138 -7.23 -2.91 -3.54
C TYR A 138 -7.94 -1.75 -2.86
N ASN A 139 -7.68 -0.55 -3.34
CA ASN A 139 -8.36 0.64 -2.88
C ASN A 139 -9.54 0.95 -3.80
N CYS A 140 -10.69 1.23 -3.21
CA CYS A 140 -11.82 1.81 -3.91
C CYS A 140 -11.86 3.31 -3.61
N TYR A 141 -11.85 4.10 -4.66
CA TYR A 141 -12.03 5.54 -4.54
C TYR A 141 -13.46 5.91 -4.92
N GLY A 142 -14.05 6.79 -4.16
CA GLY A 142 -15.42 7.22 -4.37
C GLY A 142 -15.85 8.24 -3.33
N ILE A 143 -17.10 8.67 -3.43
CA ILE A 143 -17.71 9.58 -2.47
C ILE A 143 -18.53 8.76 -1.48
N THR A 144 -18.12 8.79 -0.21
CA THR A 144 -18.90 8.24 0.89
C THR A 144 -19.96 9.25 1.31
N TYR A 145 -21.20 8.84 1.40
CA TYR A 145 -22.29 9.72 1.81
C TYR A 145 -22.96 9.28 3.13
N ASN A 146 -23.40 10.25 3.90
CA ASN A 146 -24.13 10.01 5.13
C ASN A 146 -25.63 9.81 4.84
N LYS A 147 -26.04 8.55 4.74
CA LYS A 147 -27.42 8.18 4.42
C LYS A 147 -28.42 8.73 5.44
N THR A 148 -28.09 8.66 6.74
CA THR A 148 -28.94 9.15 7.81
C THR A 148 -29.16 10.67 7.71
N LEU A 149 -28.13 11.41 7.34
CA LEU A 149 -28.21 12.85 7.14
C LEU A 149 -29.11 13.21 5.95
N LEU A 150 -28.96 12.51 4.82
CA LEU A 150 -29.82 12.70 3.66
C LEU A 150 -31.30 12.41 3.99
N GLU A 151 -31.58 11.29 4.67
CA GLU A 151 -32.92 10.91 5.11
C GLU A 151 -33.53 11.92 6.06
N LYS A 152 -32.76 12.42 7.03
CA LYS A 152 -33.17 13.44 8.00
C LYS A 152 -33.68 14.73 7.33
N HIS A 153 -33.04 15.13 6.25
CA HIS A 153 -33.38 16.34 5.49
C HIS A 153 -34.31 16.08 4.31
N GLY A 154 -34.69 14.82 4.04
CA GLY A 154 -35.48 14.45 2.88
C GLY A 154 -34.74 14.65 1.55
N TRP A 155 -33.42 14.67 1.59
CA TRP A 155 -32.57 14.84 0.41
C TRP A 155 -32.30 13.51 -0.29
N LYS A 156 -32.14 13.58 -1.60
CA LYS A 156 -31.76 12.42 -2.41
C LYS A 156 -30.29 12.47 -2.73
N LEU A 157 -29.68 11.30 -2.90
CA LEU A 157 -28.32 11.19 -3.43
C LEU A 157 -28.31 11.70 -4.89
N PRO A 158 -27.46 12.67 -5.24
CA PRO A 158 -27.39 13.19 -6.60
C PRO A 158 -26.85 12.15 -7.57
N THR A 159 -27.44 12.08 -8.75
CA THR A 159 -27.04 11.20 -9.86
C THR A 159 -26.48 11.98 -11.06
N SER A 160 -26.51 13.29 -10.98
CA SER A 160 -25.94 14.21 -11.98
C SER A 160 -25.23 15.38 -11.31
N PHE A 161 -24.42 16.11 -12.07
CA PHE A 161 -23.75 17.30 -11.56
C PHE A 161 -24.74 18.41 -11.19
N THR A 162 -25.81 18.59 -11.97
CA THR A 162 -26.87 19.55 -11.68
C THR A 162 -27.59 19.23 -10.37
N GLU A 163 -27.89 17.96 -10.12
CA GLU A 163 -28.48 17.54 -8.83
C GLU A 163 -27.50 17.73 -7.66
N LEU A 164 -26.20 17.64 -7.91
CA LEU A 164 -25.18 17.94 -6.91
C LEU A 164 -25.12 19.45 -6.60
N GLU A 165 -25.25 20.31 -7.60
CA GLU A 165 -25.36 21.76 -7.41
C GLU A 165 -26.60 22.13 -6.58
N GLU A 166 -27.74 21.54 -6.90
CA GLU A 166 -28.99 21.73 -6.12
C GLU A 166 -28.84 21.23 -4.67
N LEU A 167 -28.13 20.12 -4.47
CA LEU A 167 -27.86 19.59 -3.12
C LEU A 167 -26.90 20.52 -2.36
N ALA A 168 -25.92 21.10 -3.03
CA ALA A 168 -25.00 22.06 -2.44
C ALA A 168 -25.71 23.29 -1.90
N ASP A 169 -26.65 23.84 -2.67
CA ASP A 169 -27.47 24.97 -2.23
C ASP A 169 -28.33 24.60 -1.03
N LYS A 170 -29.02 23.48 -1.04
CA LYS A 170 -29.80 22.96 0.09
C LYS A 170 -28.95 22.73 1.34
N ALA A 171 -27.76 22.18 1.20
CA ALA A 171 -26.83 21.96 2.31
C ALA A 171 -26.40 23.32 2.92
N LYS A 172 -26.05 24.27 2.07
CA LYS A 172 -25.69 25.63 2.50
C LYS A 172 -26.80 26.33 3.26
N GLU A 173 -28.03 26.26 2.75
CA GLU A 173 -29.23 26.85 3.43
C GLU A 173 -29.50 26.17 4.79
N ALA A 174 -29.25 24.88 4.89
CA ALA A 174 -29.43 24.12 6.14
C ALA A 174 -28.22 24.22 7.10
N GLY A 175 -27.16 24.92 6.73
CA GLY A 175 -25.93 25.00 7.52
C GLY A 175 -25.18 23.70 7.65
N VAL A 176 -25.33 22.79 6.64
CA VAL A 176 -24.69 21.48 6.59
C VAL A 176 -23.48 21.55 5.65
N THR A 177 -22.36 20.99 6.08
CA THR A 177 -21.17 20.88 5.23
C THR A 177 -21.43 19.85 4.11
N LEU A 178 -21.34 20.28 2.85
CA LEU A 178 -21.62 19.43 1.70
C LEU A 178 -20.63 18.26 1.58
N CYS A 179 -19.34 18.54 1.76
CA CYS A 179 -18.28 17.55 1.62
C CYS A 179 -17.11 17.89 2.52
N MET A 180 -16.44 16.86 3.03
CA MET A 180 -15.22 16.95 3.81
C MET A 180 -14.12 16.23 3.07
N ALA A 181 -13.47 16.90 2.12
CA ALA A 181 -12.33 16.36 1.40
C ALA A 181 -11.03 16.68 2.14
N GLN A 182 -10.18 15.70 2.27
CA GLN A 182 -8.84 15.85 2.85
C GLN A 182 -7.84 16.26 1.76
N ILE A 183 -7.46 17.53 1.72
CA ILE A 183 -6.54 18.08 0.71
C ILE A 183 -5.23 18.60 1.33
N GLN A 184 -4.92 18.21 2.54
CA GLN A 184 -3.83 18.79 3.33
C GLN A 184 -2.44 18.40 2.86
N TYR A 185 -2.33 17.28 2.19
CA TYR A 185 -1.08 16.89 1.57
C TYR A 185 -1.13 17.26 0.09
N PRO A 186 -0.07 17.85 -0.47
CA PRO A 186 -0.01 18.12 -1.91
C PRO A 186 -0.34 16.88 -2.76
N GLY A 187 0.04 15.68 -2.26
CA GLY A 187 -0.30 14.41 -2.87
C GLY A 187 -1.79 14.09 -2.88
N SER A 188 -2.58 14.52 -1.88
CA SER A 188 -4.02 14.26 -1.84
C SER A 188 -4.76 15.01 -2.92
N ALA A 189 -4.45 16.29 -3.15
CA ALA A 189 -5.03 17.07 -4.24
C ALA A 189 -4.74 16.42 -5.61
N PHE A 190 -3.50 15.99 -5.82
CA PHE A 190 -3.11 15.28 -7.03
C PHE A 190 -3.87 13.95 -7.19
N GLN A 191 -4.08 13.22 -6.11
CA GLN A 191 -4.84 11.97 -6.12
C GLN A 191 -6.29 12.17 -6.56
N TYR A 192 -6.98 13.23 -6.11
CA TYR A 192 -8.32 13.56 -6.59
C TYR A 192 -8.35 13.83 -8.09
N ILE A 193 -7.36 14.58 -8.61
CA ILE A 193 -7.22 14.83 -10.04
C ILE A 193 -7.04 13.51 -10.79
N CYS A 194 -6.14 12.65 -10.34
CA CYS A 194 -5.90 11.36 -10.97
C CYS A 194 -7.15 10.47 -10.94
N ASN A 195 -7.89 10.41 -9.83
CA ASN A 195 -9.09 9.58 -9.72
C ASN A 195 -10.20 10.05 -10.65
N ILE A 196 -10.38 11.37 -10.79
CA ILE A 196 -11.38 11.94 -11.73
C ILE A 196 -10.94 11.68 -13.17
N ALA A 197 -9.65 11.89 -13.47
CA ALA A 197 -9.09 11.61 -14.79
C ALA A 197 -9.19 10.11 -15.14
N ASP A 198 -8.97 9.22 -14.18
CA ASP A 198 -9.10 7.78 -14.39
C ASP A 198 -10.53 7.38 -14.73
N ALA A 199 -11.50 7.86 -13.96
CA ALA A 199 -12.91 7.61 -14.18
C ALA A 199 -13.44 8.19 -15.52
N GLY A 200 -12.98 9.37 -15.90
CA GLY A 200 -13.45 10.06 -17.10
C GLY A 200 -12.67 9.76 -18.39
N PHE A 201 -11.38 9.51 -18.28
CA PHE A 201 -10.50 9.40 -19.45
C PHE A 201 -9.45 8.30 -19.34
N LEU A 202 -8.58 8.31 -18.32
CA LEU A 202 -7.41 7.43 -18.27
C LEU A 202 -7.75 5.95 -18.24
N GLY A 203 -8.90 5.58 -17.65
CA GLY A 203 -9.42 4.21 -17.63
C GLY A 203 -9.95 3.73 -18.98
N THR A 204 -10.15 4.62 -19.96
CA THR A 204 -10.63 4.27 -21.31
C THR A 204 -9.52 3.72 -22.21
N MET A 205 -9.89 3.11 -23.34
CA MET A 205 -8.91 2.64 -24.33
C MET A 205 -8.04 3.79 -24.87
N SER A 206 -8.64 4.95 -25.17
CA SER A 206 -7.91 6.15 -25.61
C SER A 206 -6.99 6.70 -24.52
N GLY A 207 -7.44 6.69 -23.27
CA GLY A 207 -6.62 7.11 -22.14
C GLY A 207 -5.43 6.19 -21.89
N LYS A 208 -5.59 4.89 -22.03
CA LYS A 208 -4.48 3.93 -21.93
C LYS A 208 -3.44 4.11 -23.04
N GLN A 209 -3.88 4.42 -24.26
CA GLN A 209 -2.95 4.78 -25.34
C GLN A 209 -2.27 6.11 -25.05
N TRP A 210 -3.02 7.10 -24.59
CA TRP A 210 -2.48 8.40 -24.21
C TRP A 210 -1.39 8.30 -23.13
N GLN A 211 -1.56 7.45 -22.12
CA GLN A 211 -0.54 7.23 -21.08
C GLN A 211 0.79 6.77 -21.69
N LYS A 212 0.77 5.86 -22.66
CA LYS A 212 1.98 5.42 -23.38
C LYS A 212 2.61 6.55 -24.19
N ASP A 213 1.78 7.35 -24.85
CA ASP A 213 2.24 8.48 -25.65
C ASP A 213 2.81 9.59 -24.75
N TYR A 214 2.21 9.83 -23.59
CA TYR A 214 2.71 10.76 -22.59
C TYR A 214 4.08 10.33 -22.02
N LEU A 215 4.22 9.07 -21.62
CA LEU A 215 5.48 8.52 -21.11
C LEU A 215 6.60 8.56 -22.16
N SER A 216 6.25 8.44 -23.44
CA SER A 216 7.21 8.55 -24.56
C SER A 216 7.44 9.98 -25.05
N GLY A 217 6.85 11.00 -24.43
CA GLY A 217 6.98 12.41 -24.78
C GLY A 217 6.21 12.83 -26.05
N LYS A 218 5.27 11.99 -26.52
CA LYS A 218 4.45 12.27 -27.73
C LYS A 218 3.15 12.98 -27.42
N ALA A 219 2.71 13.00 -26.17
CA ALA A 219 1.51 13.68 -25.72
C ALA A 219 1.81 14.56 -24.50
N ASN A 220 0.95 15.55 -24.25
CA ASN A 220 1.02 16.40 -23.07
C ASN A 220 -0.37 16.60 -22.48
N VAL A 221 -0.45 17.08 -21.24
CA VAL A 221 -1.70 17.27 -20.49
C VAL A 221 -2.53 18.39 -21.11
N SER A 222 -1.91 19.53 -21.44
CA SER A 222 -2.60 20.76 -21.85
C SER A 222 -3.32 20.65 -23.20
N ASP A 223 -2.86 19.74 -24.06
CA ASP A 223 -3.44 19.55 -25.42
C ASP A 223 -4.39 18.34 -25.47
N THR A 224 -4.71 17.77 -24.30
CA THR A 224 -5.55 16.57 -24.19
C THR A 224 -6.89 16.91 -23.56
N GLU A 225 -7.96 16.89 -24.35
CA GLU A 225 -9.32 17.23 -23.94
C GLU A 225 -9.74 16.46 -22.68
N GLY A 226 -9.61 15.14 -22.64
CA GLY A 226 -10.01 14.34 -21.47
C GLY A 226 -9.24 14.65 -20.18
N MET A 227 -8.01 15.15 -20.27
CA MET A 227 -7.28 15.65 -19.11
C MET A 227 -7.76 17.04 -18.70
N MET A 228 -8.02 17.90 -19.66
CA MET A 228 -8.55 19.26 -19.41
C MET A 228 -9.95 19.20 -18.81
N ASP A 229 -10.83 18.34 -19.29
CA ASP A 229 -12.16 18.09 -18.73
C ASP A 229 -12.06 17.66 -17.26
N SER A 230 -11.11 16.78 -16.94
CA SER A 230 -10.88 16.35 -15.55
C SER A 230 -10.46 17.51 -14.64
N MET A 231 -9.65 18.43 -15.14
CA MET A 231 -9.25 19.64 -14.41
C MET A 231 -10.45 20.60 -14.23
N GLU A 232 -11.31 20.70 -15.22
CA GLU A 232 -12.53 21.50 -15.14
C GLU A 232 -13.49 20.94 -14.08
N TYR A 233 -13.63 19.62 -13.97
CA TYR A 233 -14.40 18.99 -12.90
C TYR A 233 -13.87 19.33 -11.51
N ILE A 234 -12.56 19.31 -11.33
CA ILE A 234 -11.94 19.74 -10.07
C ILE A 234 -12.28 21.18 -9.73
N GLN A 235 -12.23 22.07 -10.71
CA GLN A 235 -12.60 23.48 -10.50
C GLN A 235 -14.08 23.62 -10.13
N LYS A 236 -14.96 22.84 -10.76
CA LYS A 236 -16.40 22.80 -10.39
C LYS A 236 -16.59 22.32 -8.96
N TRP A 237 -15.91 21.28 -8.54
CA TRP A 237 -15.97 20.78 -7.15
C TRP A 237 -15.49 21.83 -6.12
N LYS A 238 -14.41 22.52 -6.45
CA LYS A 238 -13.91 23.63 -5.63
C LYS A 238 -14.95 24.74 -5.48
N ASN A 239 -15.60 25.13 -6.59
CA ASN A 239 -16.61 26.17 -6.59
C ASN A 239 -17.85 25.79 -5.75
N LEU A 240 -18.18 24.50 -5.65
CA LEU A 240 -19.24 23.99 -4.77
C LEU A 240 -18.82 23.88 -3.30
N GLY A 241 -17.57 24.20 -2.96
CA GLY A 241 -17.04 24.04 -1.60
C GLY A 241 -16.74 22.60 -1.20
N MET A 242 -16.71 21.67 -2.16
CA MET A 242 -16.36 20.26 -1.89
C MET A 242 -14.87 20.06 -1.63
N LEU A 243 -14.03 20.98 -2.11
CA LEU A 243 -12.59 20.96 -1.94
C LEU A 243 -12.18 22.24 -1.20
N ASP A 244 -12.14 22.18 0.12
CA ASP A 244 -11.65 23.29 0.94
C ASP A 244 -10.13 23.19 1.12
N CYS A 245 -9.41 24.04 0.37
CA CYS A 245 -7.96 24.16 0.46
C CYS A 245 -7.50 25.14 1.58
N SER A 246 -8.41 25.76 2.30
CA SER A 246 -8.08 26.74 3.34
C SER A 246 -7.66 26.09 4.66
N ASN A 247 -8.02 24.84 4.87
CA ASN A 247 -7.71 24.09 6.07
C ASN A 247 -6.40 23.34 5.86
N SER A 248 -5.27 24.02 6.08
CA SER A 248 -3.92 23.50 5.87
C SER A 248 -3.34 22.79 7.11
N ASP A 249 -4.13 22.57 8.16
CA ASP A 249 -3.65 21.79 9.30
C ASP A 249 -3.46 20.33 8.89
N PRO A 250 -2.31 19.72 9.25
CA PRO A 250 -2.10 18.29 9.08
C PRO A 250 -3.20 17.57 9.87
N VAL A 251 -4.11 16.98 9.14
CA VAL A 251 -5.37 16.51 9.71
C VAL A 251 -5.16 15.29 10.55
N ASP A 252 -5.63 15.44 11.72
CA ASP A 252 -6.20 14.35 12.47
C ASP A 252 -7.49 13.88 11.74
N ASP A 253 -7.37 12.80 10.96
CA ASP A 253 -8.51 12.13 10.29
C ASP A 253 -9.69 11.90 11.23
N SER A 254 -9.44 11.83 12.54
CA SER A 254 -10.45 11.60 13.55
C SER A 254 -11.50 12.68 13.56
N LYS A 255 -11.13 13.96 13.40
CA LYS A 255 -12.07 15.10 13.41
C LYS A 255 -13.02 15.09 12.22
N THR A 256 -12.48 14.83 11.02
CA THR A 256 -13.30 14.73 9.81
C THR A 256 -14.25 13.54 9.89
N ARG A 257 -13.76 12.40 10.37
CA ARG A 257 -14.58 11.21 10.59
C ARG A 257 -15.66 11.41 11.63
N GLU A 258 -15.33 12.04 12.77
CA GLU A 258 -16.32 12.38 13.80
C GLU A 258 -17.38 13.33 13.29
N ALA A 259 -17.01 14.38 12.57
CA ALA A 259 -17.96 15.33 12.00
C ALA A 259 -18.90 14.62 11.02
N PHE A 260 -18.38 13.79 10.13
CA PHE A 260 -19.19 12.98 9.21
C PHE A 260 -20.17 12.05 9.95
N ILE A 261 -19.73 11.35 10.99
CA ILE A 261 -20.59 10.46 11.79
C ILE A 261 -21.66 11.24 12.53
N LYS A 262 -21.33 12.41 13.08
CA LYS A 262 -22.28 13.28 13.79
C LYS A 262 -23.28 13.98 12.85
N GLY A 263 -23.01 13.99 11.55
CA GLY A 263 -23.86 14.64 10.56
C GLY A 263 -23.78 16.18 10.61
N ASN A 264 -22.57 16.68 10.80
CA ASN A 264 -22.29 18.13 10.82
C ASN A 264 -21.75 18.58 9.48
#